data_7301a28c4c5eb1ac9040621db736c6d9
#
_entry.id   7301a28c4c5eb1ac9040621db736c6d9
#
_cell.length_a   1.000
_cell.length_b   1.000
_cell.length_c   1.000
_cell.angle_alpha   90.00
_cell.angle_beta   90.00
_cell.angle_gamma   90.00
#
_symmetry.space_group_name_H-M   'P 1'
#
loop_
_entity.id
_entity.type
_entity.pdbx_description
1 polymer ?
#
loop_
_entity_poly.entity_id
_entity_poly.type
_entity_poly.pdbx_seq_one_letter_code
_entity_poly.pdbx_strand_id
1 'polypeptide(L)'
;MKTAAQLALMPDDGLRYELIEGELTMMSPAGGRHGRVAVRLNKLLAIHVDDNALGATFAAETGFRIAVNPDTVRAPDGAFVRQEKQCTV
;
A
#
# COMPACT_ATOMS: atom_id res chain seq x y z
N MET A 1 4.24 -19.81 6.78
CA MET A 1 3.31 -18.69 6.80
C MET A 1 4.02 -17.45 7.33
N LYS A 2 3.95 -16.35 6.60
CA LYS A 2 4.57 -15.10 7.04
C LYS A 2 3.57 -14.16 7.69
N THR A 3 4.06 -13.31 8.58
CA THR A 3 3.25 -12.27 9.24
C THR A 3 3.60 -10.88 8.70
N ALA A 4 2.75 -9.91 8.98
CA ALA A 4 3.02 -8.51 8.62
C ALA A 4 4.31 -8.01 9.27
N ALA A 5 4.59 -8.40 10.51
CA ALA A 5 5.82 -8.03 11.20
C ALA A 5 7.06 -8.59 10.50
N GLN A 6 6.99 -9.83 10.02
CA GLN A 6 8.07 -10.44 9.26
C GLN A 6 8.28 -9.73 7.92
N LEU A 7 7.20 -9.37 7.24
CA LEU A 7 7.28 -8.61 6.00
C LEU A 7 7.97 -7.25 6.21
N ALA A 8 7.64 -6.55 7.28
CA ALA A 8 8.22 -5.25 7.58
C ALA A 8 9.72 -5.33 7.89
N LEU A 9 10.21 -6.48 8.34
CA LEU A 9 11.62 -6.70 8.66
C LEU A 9 12.45 -7.20 7.47
N MET A 10 11.82 -7.49 6.32
CA MET A 10 12.55 -7.93 5.14
C MET A 10 13.48 -6.86 4.63
N PRO A 11 14.70 -7.22 4.15
CA PRO A 11 15.59 -6.24 3.52
C PRO A 11 14.96 -5.58 2.31
N ASP A 12 15.27 -4.31 2.10
CA ASP A 12 14.86 -3.60 0.90
C ASP A 12 15.72 -4.05 -0.28
N ASP A 13 15.16 -4.89 -1.13
CA ASP A 13 15.84 -5.41 -2.32
C ASP A 13 15.36 -4.70 -3.61
N GLY A 14 14.62 -3.60 -3.47
CA GLY A 14 14.07 -2.86 -4.60
C GLY A 14 12.81 -3.48 -5.19
N LEU A 15 12.33 -4.58 -4.62
CA LEU A 15 11.13 -5.28 -5.08
C LEU A 15 9.96 -5.01 -4.15
N ARG A 16 8.76 -5.09 -4.70
CA ARG A 16 7.53 -4.91 -3.92
C ARG A 16 6.90 -6.26 -3.65
N TYR A 17 6.42 -6.44 -2.42
CA TYR A 17 5.80 -7.68 -1.99
C TYR A 17 4.45 -7.42 -1.37
N GLU A 18 3.54 -8.37 -1.54
CA GLU A 18 2.29 -8.45 -0.82
C GLU A 18 2.22 -9.75 -0.05
N LEU A 19 1.39 -9.78 0.97
CA LEU A 19 1.15 -10.96 1.78
C LEU A 19 -0.32 -11.32 1.66
N ILE A 20 -0.61 -12.52 1.17
CA ILE A 20 -1.98 -12.97 0.98
C ILE A 20 -2.18 -14.24 1.78
N GLU A 21 -2.96 -14.15 2.85
CA GLU A 21 -3.22 -15.25 3.78
C GLU A 21 -1.93 -15.94 4.23
N GLY A 22 -0.91 -15.12 4.58
CA GLY A 22 0.38 -15.60 5.05
C GLY A 22 1.37 -16.02 3.97
N GLU A 23 1.00 -15.94 2.69
CA GLU A 23 1.88 -16.28 1.58
C GLU A 23 2.45 -15.02 0.93
N LEU A 24 3.79 -15.00 0.78
CA LEU A 24 4.50 -13.88 0.20
C LEU A 24 4.37 -13.92 -1.33
N THR A 25 3.93 -12.80 -1.90
CA THR A 25 3.78 -12.63 -3.35
C THR A 25 4.59 -11.43 -3.81
N MET A 26 5.47 -11.62 -4.79
CA MET A 26 6.23 -10.53 -5.38
C MET A 26 5.40 -9.85 -6.47
N MET A 27 5.38 -8.51 -6.43
CA MET A 27 4.66 -7.72 -7.43
C MET A 27 5.55 -7.39 -8.61
N SER A 28 4.99 -7.45 -9.82
CA SER A 28 5.69 -7.03 -11.03
C SER A 28 5.80 -5.51 -11.09
N PRO A 29 6.91 -4.95 -11.63
CA PRO A 29 7.04 -3.51 -11.83
C PRO A 29 5.96 -2.97 -12.76
N ALA A 30 5.45 -1.77 -12.45
CA ALA A 30 4.49 -1.10 -13.31
C ALA A 30 5.21 -0.49 -14.52
N GLY A 31 4.54 -0.48 -15.68
CA GLY A 31 5.02 0.22 -16.87
C GLY A 31 4.90 1.74 -16.73
N GLY A 32 5.59 2.48 -17.61
CA GLY A 32 5.63 3.94 -17.56
C GLY A 32 4.26 4.59 -17.70
N ARG A 33 3.40 4.05 -18.57
CA ARG A 33 2.02 4.57 -18.73
C ARG A 33 1.21 4.42 -17.47
N HIS A 34 1.30 3.24 -16.83
CA HIS A 34 0.63 2.99 -15.56
C HIS A 34 1.11 3.97 -14.49
N GLY A 35 2.43 4.17 -14.41
CA GLY A 35 3.02 5.09 -13.44
C GLY A 35 2.54 6.53 -13.61
N ARG A 36 2.44 7.01 -14.86
CA ARG A 36 1.92 8.37 -15.13
C ARG A 36 0.46 8.53 -14.74
N VAL A 37 -0.37 7.54 -15.05
CA VAL A 37 -1.79 7.56 -14.67
C VAL A 37 -1.94 7.52 -13.16
N ALA A 38 -1.18 6.67 -12.49
CA ALA A 38 -1.23 6.54 -11.04
C ALA A 38 -0.83 7.85 -10.32
N VAL A 39 0.22 8.51 -10.78
CA VAL A 39 0.65 9.79 -10.20
C VAL A 39 -0.44 10.85 -10.37
N ARG A 40 -1.04 10.92 -11.55
CA ARG A 40 -2.08 11.91 -11.82
C ARG A 40 -3.33 11.66 -10.98
N LEU A 41 -3.75 10.42 -10.88
CA LEU A 41 -4.89 10.03 -10.04
C LEU A 41 -4.60 10.32 -8.57
N ASN A 42 -3.42 9.96 -8.09
CA ASN A 42 -3.03 10.19 -6.70
C ASN A 42 -2.94 11.67 -6.35
N LYS A 43 -2.48 12.50 -7.29
CA LYS A 43 -2.46 13.95 -7.10
C LYS A 43 -3.86 14.49 -6.86
N LEU A 44 -4.83 14.09 -7.70
CA LEU A 44 -6.22 14.55 -7.57
C LEU A 44 -6.84 14.05 -6.28
N LEU A 45 -6.58 12.79 -5.92
CA LEU A 45 -7.05 12.21 -4.67
C LEU A 45 -6.48 12.94 -3.46
N ALA A 46 -5.17 13.20 -3.46
CA ALA A 46 -4.49 13.87 -2.36
C ALA A 46 -5.03 15.28 -2.14
N ILE A 47 -5.25 16.04 -3.22
CA ILE A 47 -5.82 17.39 -3.13
C ILE A 47 -7.21 17.34 -2.50
N HIS A 48 -8.07 16.44 -2.96
CA HIS A 48 -9.42 16.30 -2.43
C HIS A 48 -9.41 15.92 -0.95
N VAL A 49 -8.58 14.96 -0.58
CA VAL A 49 -8.47 14.48 0.80
C VAL A 49 -7.94 15.57 1.72
N ASP A 50 -6.92 16.30 1.29
CA ASP A 50 -6.30 17.36 2.10
C ASP A 50 -7.23 18.57 2.24
N ASP A 51 -7.85 19.00 1.14
CA ASP A 51 -8.74 20.17 1.14
C ASP A 51 -9.98 19.94 2.00
N ASN A 52 -10.40 18.71 2.18
CA ASN A 52 -11.59 18.38 2.97
C ASN A 52 -11.26 17.72 4.31
N ALA A 53 -9.98 17.63 4.67
CA ALA A 53 -9.50 17.06 5.93
C ALA A 53 -10.09 15.66 6.21
N LEU A 54 -10.11 14.80 5.18
CA LEU A 54 -10.75 13.49 5.27
C LEU A 54 -9.85 12.41 5.87
N GLY A 55 -8.53 12.58 5.82
CA GLY A 55 -7.58 11.60 6.31
C GLY A 55 -6.23 11.75 5.64
N ALA A 56 -5.63 10.64 5.25
CA ALA A 56 -4.31 10.62 4.63
C ALA A 56 -4.31 9.80 3.33
N THR A 57 -3.50 10.22 2.36
CA THR A 57 -3.24 9.45 1.15
C THR A 57 -1.85 8.84 1.20
N PHE A 58 -1.69 7.68 0.58
CA PHE A 58 -0.45 6.92 0.61
C PHE A 58 -0.03 6.52 -0.79
N ALA A 59 1.29 6.49 -1.01
CA ALA A 59 1.88 6.10 -2.28
C ALA A 59 1.90 4.58 -2.44
N ALA A 60 2.23 4.14 -3.65
CA ALA A 60 2.20 2.73 -4.06
C ALA A 60 3.08 1.79 -3.23
N GLU A 61 4.11 2.31 -2.56
CA GLU A 61 5.03 1.47 -1.78
C GLU A 61 4.54 1.20 -0.36
N THR A 62 3.41 1.78 0.03
CA THR A 62 2.86 1.62 1.37
C THR A 62 2.07 0.32 1.47
N GLY A 63 2.40 -0.51 2.46
CA GLY A 63 1.67 -1.75 2.74
C GLY A 63 0.58 -1.54 3.78
N PHE A 64 -0.57 -2.16 3.56
CA PHE A 64 -1.71 -2.11 4.48
C PHE A 64 -2.08 -3.50 4.92
N ARG A 65 -2.09 -3.73 6.23
CA ARG A 65 -2.55 -5.01 6.79
C ARG A 65 -4.07 -4.98 6.87
N ILE A 66 -4.73 -5.80 6.06
CA ILE A 66 -6.18 -5.84 5.97
C ILE A 66 -6.80 -7.06 6.64
N ALA A 67 -6.00 -8.04 7.00
CA ALA A 67 -6.46 -9.22 7.72
C ALA A 67 -5.33 -9.80 8.57
N VAL A 68 -5.69 -10.55 9.62
CA VAL A 68 -4.74 -11.23 10.49
C VAL A 68 -5.14 -12.70 10.66
N ASN A 69 -4.16 -13.54 11.01
CA ASN A 69 -4.33 -14.96 11.35
C ASN A 69 -5.09 -15.77 10.28
N PRO A 70 -4.59 -15.92 9.04
CA PRO A 70 -3.29 -15.47 8.52
C PRO A 70 -3.30 -14.02 8.07
N ASP A 71 -2.13 -13.40 8.09
CA ASP A 71 -1.98 -12.00 7.72
C ASP A 71 -2.10 -11.79 6.23
N THR A 72 -2.81 -10.73 5.85
CA THR A 72 -2.87 -10.24 4.47
C THR A 72 -2.44 -8.78 4.45
N VAL A 73 -1.41 -8.49 3.65
CA VAL A 73 -0.87 -7.14 3.44
C VAL A 73 -0.91 -6.83 1.95
N ARG A 74 -1.62 -5.78 1.58
CA ARG A 74 -1.72 -5.34 0.19
C ARG A 74 -1.03 -3.99 0.03
N ALA A 75 -0.43 -3.78 -1.15
CA ALA A 75 0.25 -2.54 -1.51
C ALA A 75 -0.40 -1.95 -2.77
N PRO A 76 -1.50 -1.21 -2.62
CA PRO A 76 -2.21 -0.65 -3.78
C PRO A 76 -1.42 0.47 -4.44
N ASP A 77 -1.76 0.81 -5.69
CA ASP A 77 -1.12 1.90 -6.44
C ASP A 77 -1.39 3.28 -5.84
N GLY A 78 -2.45 3.41 -5.10
CA GLY A 78 -2.78 4.60 -4.34
C GLY A 78 -3.83 4.23 -3.31
N ALA A 79 -3.83 4.92 -2.18
CA ALA A 79 -4.74 4.59 -1.09
C ALA A 79 -5.10 5.82 -0.28
N PHE A 80 -6.29 5.80 0.26
CA PHE A 80 -6.78 6.78 1.20
C PHE A 80 -7.20 6.06 2.47
N VAL A 81 -6.77 6.60 3.61
CA VAL A 81 -7.18 6.11 4.92
C VAL A 81 -7.84 7.27 5.66
N ARG A 82 -9.07 7.06 6.08
CA ARG A 82 -9.77 8.10 6.83
C ARG A 82 -9.12 8.32 8.20
N GLN A 83 -9.36 9.48 8.78
CA GLN A 83 -8.59 10.00 9.90
C GLN A 83 -8.53 9.09 11.13
N GLU A 84 -9.56 8.30 11.40
CA GLU A 84 -9.63 7.42 12.57
C GLU A 84 -8.99 6.05 12.35
N LYS A 85 -8.47 5.75 11.17
CA LYS A 85 -7.93 4.43 10.84
C LYS A 85 -6.43 4.49 10.65
N GLN A 86 -5.73 3.50 11.19
CA GLN A 86 -4.31 3.28 10.92
C GLN A 86 -4.08 1.79 10.74
N CYS A 87 -3.80 1.37 9.50
CA CYS A 87 -3.57 -0.04 9.18
C CYS A 87 -2.33 -0.25 8.30
N THR A 88 -1.44 0.73 8.27
CA THR A 88 -0.17 0.63 7.54
C THR A 88 0.80 -0.30 8.25
N VAL A 89 1.67 -0.90 7.48
CA VAL A 89 2.72 -1.80 7.97
C VAL A 89 4.06 -1.09 7.97
#